data_f9a11d0d56d3c73f87a292b7e9bd9841
#
_entry.id   f9a11d0d56d3c73f87a292b7e9bd9841
#
_cell.length_a   1.000
_cell.length_b   1.000
_cell.length_c   1.000
_cell.angle_alpha   90.00
_cell.angle_beta   90.00
_cell.angle_gamma   90.00
#
_symmetry.space_group_name_H-M   'P 1'
#
loop_
_entity.id
_entity.type
_entity.pdbx_description
1 polymer ?
#
loop_
_entity_poly.entity_id
_entity_poly.type
_entity_poly.pdbx_seq_one_letter_code
_entity_poly.pdbx_strand_id
1 'polypeptide(L)'
;MKDQNPGVMRLVLRVLQGVLIGVGAVLPGISGGVLCVVFGIYKPVMELLSNPLRNFKTHVPKLLPVIVGMGVGFLGVAKILAFFLETYPDPSVCLFIGLIVGMLPSLFREAGEQGRPKGSWVSMGVAFVFILALLISLNLFSVSIAPNFGWYLFCGFCLALSVIAPGMSFSTLLMPLGLYTPFVDGLGNLNFSVIVPAGIGAVITVICLAKAVDALFDRFYPYAFHAIIGIVIAATIMIVPFGSFAVSVGAAAVNIVCLAVGVIAALALDKFNASEKKEKKKKETKKTKVLRRPGRRNTFVF
;
A
#
# COMPACT_ATOMS: atom_id res chain seq x y z
N MET A 1 -1.97 -34.06 23.05
CA MET A 1 -1.92 -32.81 22.25
C MET A 1 -3.12 -31.99 22.70
N LYS A 2 -2.86 -30.85 23.36
CA LYS A 2 -3.88 -29.99 23.95
C LYS A 2 -4.78 -29.41 22.85
N ASP A 3 -6.10 -29.58 22.98
CA ASP A 3 -7.12 -28.91 22.18
C ASP A 3 -6.90 -27.40 22.18
N GLN A 4 -6.37 -26.89 21.07
CA GLN A 4 -6.23 -25.44 20.87
C GLN A 4 -7.65 -24.91 20.68
N ASN A 5 -8.11 -24.11 21.64
CA ASN A 5 -9.41 -23.47 21.65
C ASN A 5 -9.60 -22.70 20.31
N PRO A 6 -10.60 -23.03 19.48
CA PRO A 6 -10.76 -22.47 18.13
C PRO A 6 -10.86 -20.93 18.12
N GLY A 7 -11.21 -20.33 19.26
CA GLY A 7 -11.22 -18.88 19.46
C GLY A 7 -9.82 -18.26 19.49
N VAL A 8 -8.88 -18.90 20.22
CA VAL A 8 -7.49 -18.43 20.37
C VAL A 8 -6.74 -18.53 19.03
N MET A 9 -6.91 -19.64 18.31
CA MET A 9 -6.28 -19.82 16.98
C MET A 9 -6.74 -18.73 16.00
N ARG A 10 -8.04 -18.39 15.99
CA ARG A 10 -8.55 -17.31 15.15
C ARG A 10 -8.02 -15.93 15.55
N LEU A 11 -7.84 -15.71 16.85
CA LEU A 11 -7.24 -14.45 17.35
C LEU A 11 -5.80 -14.32 16.87
N VAL A 12 -4.97 -15.36 17.06
CA VAL A 12 -3.56 -15.39 16.63
C VAL A 12 -3.46 -15.17 15.12
N LEU A 13 -4.26 -15.86 14.32
CA LEU A 13 -4.27 -15.68 12.87
C LEU A 13 -4.62 -14.24 12.46
N ARG A 14 -5.57 -13.60 13.15
CA ARG A 14 -5.93 -12.20 12.87
C ARG A 14 -4.81 -11.22 13.25
N VAL A 15 -4.14 -11.45 14.36
CA VAL A 15 -2.97 -10.65 14.75
C VAL A 15 -1.86 -10.82 13.70
N LEU A 16 -1.54 -12.05 13.28
CA LEU A 16 -0.53 -12.30 12.23
C LEU A 16 -0.89 -11.65 10.89
N GLN A 17 -2.16 -11.72 10.49
CA GLN A 17 -2.65 -11.00 9.30
C GLN A 17 -2.43 -9.49 9.45
N GLY A 18 -2.72 -8.94 10.63
CA GLY A 18 -2.45 -7.54 10.96
C GLY A 18 -0.97 -7.20 10.87
N VAL A 19 -0.08 -8.01 11.45
CA VAL A 19 1.38 -7.83 11.36
C VAL A 19 1.83 -7.75 9.90
N LEU A 20 1.38 -8.68 9.06
CA LEU A 20 1.73 -8.68 7.63
C LEU A 20 1.20 -7.45 6.89
N ILE A 21 -0.01 -6.99 7.22
CA ILE A 21 -0.56 -5.75 6.66
C ILE A 21 0.27 -4.54 7.10
N GLY A 22 0.66 -4.47 8.37
CA GLY A 22 1.49 -3.39 8.90
C GLY A 22 2.87 -3.35 8.25
N VAL A 23 3.51 -4.50 8.10
CA VAL A 23 4.78 -4.65 7.37
C VAL A 23 4.63 -4.17 5.92
N GLY A 24 3.58 -4.64 5.23
CA GLY A 24 3.32 -4.25 3.84
C GLY A 24 2.92 -2.79 3.68
N ALA A 25 2.38 -2.15 4.72
CA ALA A 25 2.09 -0.72 4.68
C ALA A 25 3.37 0.13 4.70
N VAL A 26 4.40 -0.29 5.46
CA VAL A 26 5.68 0.45 5.55
C VAL A 26 6.56 0.20 4.34
N LEU A 27 6.67 -1.06 3.88
CA LEU A 27 7.58 -1.41 2.81
C LEU A 27 7.17 -0.78 1.47
N PRO A 28 8.04 -0.02 0.82
CA PRO A 28 7.80 0.43 -0.54
C PRO A 28 7.62 -0.77 -1.47
N GLY A 29 6.67 -0.65 -2.40
CA GLY A 29 6.41 -1.74 -3.32
C GLY A 29 5.42 -2.80 -2.82
N ILE A 30 5.03 -2.78 -1.55
CA ILE A 30 3.98 -3.64 -0.99
C ILE A 30 2.83 -2.75 -0.53
N SER A 31 1.64 -3.00 -1.06
CA SER A 31 0.46 -2.25 -0.61
C SER A 31 -0.22 -2.97 0.55
N GLY A 32 -0.24 -2.35 1.73
CA GLY A 32 -1.02 -2.83 2.87
C GLY A 32 -2.51 -2.98 2.54
N GLY A 33 -3.03 -2.10 1.66
CA GLY A 33 -4.40 -2.18 1.15
C GLY A 33 -4.65 -3.47 0.35
N VAL A 34 -3.72 -3.88 -0.51
CA VAL A 34 -3.81 -5.16 -1.25
C VAL A 34 -3.81 -6.33 -0.27
N LEU A 35 -2.97 -6.31 0.76
CA LEU A 35 -2.98 -7.36 1.78
C LEU A 35 -4.31 -7.39 2.56
N CYS A 36 -4.92 -6.25 2.83
CA CYS A 36 -6.27 -6.20 3.40
C CYS A 36 -7.30 -6.90 2.50
N VAL A 37 -7.22 -6.72 1.18
CA VAL A 37 -8.09 -7.42 0.22
C VAL A 37 -7.80 -8.93 0.23
N VAL A 38 -6.54 -9.34 0.19
CA VAL A 38 -6.12 -10.75 0.20
C VAL A 38 -6.64 -11.46 1.45
N PHE A 39 -6.53 -10.84 2.61
CA PHE A 39 -7.02 -11.42 3.88
C PHE A 39 -8.52 -11.24 4.12
N GLY A 40 -9.25 -10.57 3.21
CA GLY A 40 -10.68 -10.32 3.33
C GLY A 40 -11.04 -9.29 4.43
N ILE A 41 -10.10 -8.44 4.80
CA ILE A 41 -10.24 -7.41 5.84
C ILE A 41 -10.65 -6.06 5.23
N TYR A 42 -10.39 -5.85 3.94
CA TYR A 42 -10.65 -4.59 3.25
C TYR A 42 -12.11 -4.14 3.35
N LYS A 43 -13.07 -5.04 3.04
CA LYS A 43 -14.49 -4.71 3.10
C LYS A 43 -14.95 -4.29 4.50
N PRO A 44 -14.67 -5.03 5.60
CA PRO A 44 -14.97 -4.58 6.95
C PRO A 44 -14.34 -3.24 7.33
N VAL A 45 -13.12 -2.96 6.85
CA VAL A 45 -12.45 -1.67 7.07
C VAL A 45 -13.19 -0.55 6.35
N MET A 46 -13.51 -0.73 5.06
CA MET A 46 -14.23 0.28 4.28
C MET A 46 -15.65 0.54 4.81
N GLU A 47 -16.37 -0.50 5.23
CA GLU A 47 -17.68 -0.35 5.88
C GLU A 47 -17.58 0.44 7.20
N LEU A 48 -16.51 0.21 7.99
CA LEU A 48 -16.26 0.98 9.21
C LEU A 48 -15.91 2.45 8.90
N LEU A 49 -15.05 2.71 7.91
CA LEU A 49 -14.64 4.07 7.53
C LEU A 49 -15.79 4.87 6.89
N SER A 50 -16.64 4.22 6.09
CA SER A 50 -17.78 4.87 5.43
C SER A 50 -18.89 5.28 6.39
N ASN A 51 -19.15 4.48 7.44
CA ASN A 51 -20.19 4.72 8.44
C ASN A 51 -19.72 4.30 9.84
N PRO A 52 -18.80 5.05 10.46
CA PRO A 52 -18.15 4.64 11.71
C PRO A 52 -19.14 4.45 12.85
N LEU A 53 -20.10 5.36 13.03
CA LEU A 53 -21.05 5.31 14.14
C LEU A 53 -21.97 4.06 14.09
N ARG A 54 -22.41 3.68 12.89
CA ARG A 54 -23.30 2.54 12.70
C ARG A 54 -22.58 1.20 12.80
N ASN A 55 -21.34 1.16 12.29
CA ASN A 55 -20.60 -0.07 12.11
C ASN A 55 -19.57 -0.35 13.22
N PHE A 56 -19.38 0.60 14.16
CA PHE A 56 -18.41 0.52 15.25
C PHE A 56 -18.55 -0.77 16.07
N LYS A 57 -19.73 -1.01 16.62
CA LYS A 57 -20.00 -2.18 17.49
C LYS A 57 -19.85 -3.51 16.76
N THR A 58 -20.05 -3.53 15.45
CA THR A 58 -20.03 -4.77 14.65
C THR A 58 -18.65 -5.12 14.15
N HIS A 59 -17.87 -4.11 13.69
CA HIS A 59 -16.58 -4.33 13.02
C HIS A 59 -15.39 -4.14 13.93
N VAL A 60 -15.43 -3.17 14.87
CA VAL A 60 -14.28 -2.90 15.74
C VAL A 60 -13.83 -4.12 16.56
N PRO A 61 -14.68 -4.89 17.23
CA PRO A 61 -14.23 -6.06 17.97
C PRO A 61 -13.57 -7.13 17.09
N LYS A 62 -14.00 -7.22 15.82
CA LYS A 62 -13.44 -8.17 14.85
C LYS A 62 -12.13 -7.69 14.23
N LEU A 63 -11.97 -6.38 14.09
CA LEU A 63 -10.79 -5.73 13.52
C LEU A 63 -9.71 -5.43 14.56
N LEU A 64 -10.07 -5.33 15.82
CA LEU A 64 -9.13 -4.97 16.90
C LEU A 64 -7.85 -5.82 16.92
N PRO A 65 -7.91 -7.17 16.82
CA PRO A 65 -6.69 -7.97 16.75
C PRO A 65 -5.84 -7.68 15.52
N VAL A 66 -6.48 -7.37 14.39
CA VAL A 66 -5.79 -6.98 13.15
C VAL A 66 -5.13 -5.62 13.32
N ILE A 67 -5.82 -4.65 13.92
CA ILE A 67 -5.30 -3.29 14.16
C ILE A 67 -4.09 -3.34 15.11
N VAL A 68 -4.17 -4.13 16.17
CA VAL A 68 -3.03 -4.34 17.09
C VAL A 68 -1.86 -4.99 16.35
N GLY A 69 -2.12 -6.05 15.58
CA GLY A 69 -1.08 -6.69 14.76
C GLY A 69 -0.47 -5.73 13.74
N MET A 70 -1.30 -4.91 13.08
CA MET A 70 -0.85 -3.90 12.12
C MET A 70 0.06 -2.85 12.79
N GLY A 71 -0.28 -2.39 13.98
CA GLY A 71 0.56 -1.48 14.77
C GLY A 71 1.92 -2.11 15.08
N VAL A 72 1.95 -3.36 15.56
CA VAL A 72 3.19 -4.08 15.87
C VAL A 72 4.04 -4.29 14.60
N GLY A 73 3.45 -4.73 13.49
CA GLY A 73 4.16 -4.92 12.23
C GLY A 73 4.68 -3.62 11.64
N PHE A 74 3.84 -2.58 11.68
CA PHE A 74 4.20 -1.25 11.19
C PHE A 74 5.38 -0.66 11.96
N LEU A 75 5.27 -0.56 13.30
CA LEU A 75 6.30 0.03 14.16
C LEU A 75 7.60 -0.78 14.16
N GLY A 76 7.51 -2.12 14.19
CA GLY A 76 8.67 -2.99 14.16
C GLY A 76 9.49 -2.82 12.87
N VAL A 77 8.83 -2.79 11.72
CA VAL A 77 9.52 -2.61 10.43
C VAL A 77 9.94 -1.16 10.22
N ALA A 78 9.14 -0.17 10.66
CA ALA A 78 9.50 1.24 10.56
C ALA A 78 10.86 1.53 11.20
N LYS A 79 11.10 1.00 12.39
CA LYS A 79 12.36 1.18 13.11
C LYS A 79 13.57 0.54 12.39
N ILE A 80 13.37 -0.67 11.85
CA ILE A 80 14.40 -1.36 11.05
C ILE A 80 14.71 -0.58 9.78
N LEU A 81 13.66 -0.09 9.10
CA LEU A 81 13.84 0.69 7.85
C LEU A 81 14.52 2.03 8.10
N ALA A 82 14.17 2.74 9.17
CA ALA A 82 14.83 3.99 9.55
C ALA A 82 16.34 3.75 9.73
N PHE A 83 16.72 2.71 10.47
CA PHE A 83 18.12 2.33 10.65
C PHE A 83 18.85 2.09 9.31
N PHE A 84 18.25 1.34 8.38
CA PHE A 84 18.87 1.08 7.08
C PHE A 84 18.97 2.34 6.21
N LEU A 85 17.95 3.20 6.21
CA LEU A 85 17.95 4.45 5.44
C LEU A 85 18.98 5.46 5.97
N GLU A 86 19.26 5.46 7.28
CA GLU A 86 20.28 6.31 7.89
C GLU A 86 21.68 5.75 7.68
N THR A 87 21.85 4.42 7.85
CA THR A 87 23.18 3.79 7.80
C THR A 87 23.65 3.50 6.35
N TYR A 88 22.74 3.11 5.47
CA TYR A 88 22.99 2.72 4.08
C TYR A 88 21.98 3.38 3.14
N PRO A 89 21.97 4.72 2.99
CA PRO A 89 20.93 5.45 2.24
C PRO A 89 20.81 4.99 0.78
N ASP A 90 21.90 4.99 0.02
CA ASP A 90 21.87 4.68 -1.41
C ASP A 90 21.47 3.22 -1.73
N PRO A 91 22.06 2.19 -1.08
CA PRO A 91 21.61 0.82 -1.24
C PRO A 91 20.16 0.60 -0.87
N SER A 92 19.69 1.25 0.20
CA SER A 92 18.30 1.15 0.66
C SER A 92 17.32 1.76 -0.35
N VAL A 93 17.65 2.94 -0.88
CA VAL A 93 16.86 3.60 -1.93
C VAL A 93 16.87 2.75 -3.20
N CYS A 94 18.00 2.17 -3.60
CA CYS A 94 18.07 1.28 -4.75
C CYS A 94 17.21 0.01 -4.56
N LEU A 95 17.20 -0.58 -3.37
CA LEU A 95 16.30 -1.68 -3.02
C LEU A 95 14.84 -1.27 -3.21
N PHE A 96 14.46 -0.08 -2.74
CA PHE A 96 13.08 0.43 -2.85
C PHE A 96 12.68 0.73 -4.29
N ILE A 97 13.58 1.32 -5.08
CA ILE A 97 13.37 1.49 -6.52
C ILE A 97 13.11 0.13 -7.17
N GLY A 98 13.91 -0.90 -6.83
CA GLY A 98 13.70 -2.26 -7.30
C GLY A 98 12.32 -2.81 -6.94
N LEU A 99 11.88 -2.64 -5.70
CA LEU A 99 10.53 -3.04 -5.26
C LEU A 99 9.44 -2.33 -6.07
N ILE A 100 9.55 -1.02 -6.28
CA ILE A 100 8.57 -0.23 -7.05
C ILE A 100 8.56 -0.67 -8.52
N VAL A 101 9.72 -0.80 -9.16
CA VAL A 101 9.83 -1.24 -10.56
C VAL A 101 9.25 -2.65 -10.74
N GLY A 102 9.55 -3.57 -9.81
CA GLY A 102 8.98 -4.93 -9.83
C GLY A 102 7.46 -4.99 -9.64
N MET A 103 6.85 -3.96 -9.03
CA MET A 103 5.40 -3.82 -8.89
C MET A 103 4.70 -3.24 -10.12
N LEU A 104 5.39 -2.49 -10.99
CA LEU A 104 4.77 -1.83 -12.14
C LEU A 104 3.92 -2.78 -13.01
N PRO A 105 4.36 -4.02 -13.34
CA PRO A 105 3.55 -4.95 -14.10
C PRO A 105 2.20 -5.27 -13.44
N SER A 106 2.19 -5.37 -12.10
CA SER A 106 0.98 -5.59 -11.30
C SER A 106 0.04 -4.39 -11.38
N LEU A 107 0.57 -3.17 -11.21
CA LEU A 107 -0.20 -1.93 -11.31
C LEU A 107 -0.81 -1.76 -12.70
N PHE A 108 -0.07 -2.06 -13.76
CA PHE A 108 -0.60 -2.02 -15.13
C PHE A 108 -1.70 -3.06 -15.39
N ARG A 109 -1.62 -4.24 -14.75
CA ARG A 109 -2.71 -5.24 -14.83
C ARG A 109 -3.96 -4.72 -14.12
N GLU A 110 -3.80 -4.18 -12.93
CA GLU A 110 -4.90 -3.64 -12.13
C GLU A 110 -5.55 -2.44 -12.84
N ALA A 111 -4.76 -1.51 -13.37
CA ALA A 111 -5.26 -0.40 -14.18
C ALA A 111 -6.09 -0.82 -15.41
N GLY A 112 -5.85 -2.03 -15.92
CA GLY A 112 -6.56 -2.60 -17.06
C GLY A 112 -7.79 -3.45 -16.70
N GLU A 113 -8.10 -3.68 -15.41
CA GLU A 113 -9.21 -4.55 -14.99
C GLU A 113 -10.58 -4.07 -15.48
N GLN A 114 -10.78 -2.76 -15.62
CA GLN A 114 -12.02 -2.16 -16.15
C GLN A 114 -11.89 -1.62 -17.58
N GLY A 115 -10.92 -2.15 -18.34
CA GLY A 115 -10.64 -1.70 -19.70
C GLY A 115 -9.47 -0.71 -19.78
N ARG A 116 -9.05 -0.40 -21.02
CA ARG A 116 -7.92 0.51 -21.32
C ARG A 116 -8.32 1.53 -22.38
N PRO A 117 -9.17 2.51 -22.07
CA PRO A 117 -9.49 3.57 -23.01
C PRO A 117 -8.23 4.36 -23.38
N LYS A 118 -8.12 4.82 -24.63
CA LYS A 118 -6.94 5.57 -25.10
C LYS A 118 -6.61 6.79 -24.22
N GLY A 119 -7.63 7.46 -23.70
CA GLY A 119 -7.45 8.59 -22.79
C GLY A 119 -6.77 8.25 -21.45
N SER A 120 -6.79 7.00 -21.00
CA SER A 120 -6.09 6.62 -19.78
C SER A 120 -4.56 6.71 -19.90
N TRP A 121 -4.01 6.46 -21.10
CA TRP A 121 -2.59 6.67 -21.40
C TRP A 121 -2.21 8.16 -21.40
N VAL A 122 -3.13 9.01 -21.86
CA VAL A 122 -2.98 10.47 -21.79
C VAL A 122 -2.97 10.91 -20.33
N SER A 123 -3.87 10.39 -19.49
CA SER A 123 -3.90 10.66 -18.05
C SER A 123 -2.56 10.29 -17.39
N MET A 124 -1.99 9.13 -17.75
CA MET A 124 -0.67 8.72 -17.25
C MET A 124 0.43 9.70 -17.67
N GLY A 125 0.48 10.07 -18.96
CA GLY A 125 1.49 10.99 -19.49
C GLY A 125 1.39 12.39 -18.87
N VAL A 126 0.19 12.93 -18.73
CA VAL A 126 -0.06 14.23 -18.08
C VAL A 126 0.38 14.19 -16.61
N ALA A 127 -0.03 13.17 -15.86
CA ALA A 127 0.36 13.02 -14.47
C ALA A 127 1.88 12.85 -14.31
N PHE A 128 2.52 12.07 -15.17
CA PHE A 128 3.97 11.88 -15.21
C PHE A 128 4.69 13.21 -15.43
N VAL A 129 4.34 13.94 -16.50
CA VAL A 129 5.00 15.21 -16.84
C VAL A 129 4.78 16.27 -15.75
N PHE A 130 3.55 16.36 -15.23
CA PHE A 130 3.22 17.32 -14.18
C PHE A 130 4.05 17.08 -12.91
N ILE A 131 4.08 15.83 -12.43
CA ILE A 131 4.84 15.48 -11.21
C ILE A 131 6.35 15.60 -11.44
N LEU A 132 6.85 15.16 -12.58
CA LEU A 132 8.27 15.28 -12.92
C LEU A 132 8.69 16.76 -12.95
N ALA A 133 7.94 17.62 -13.63
CA ALA A 133 8.19 19.05 -13.69
C ALA A 133 8.12 19.70 -12.30
N LEU A 134 7.13 19.31 -11.48
CA LEU A 134 7.02 19.79 -10.10
C LEU A 134 8.25 19.41 -9.27
N LEU A 135 8.66 18.14 -9.29
CA LEU A 135 9.80 17.65 -8.50
C LEU A 135 11.13 18.24 -8.98
N ILE A 136 11.31 18.41 -10.30
CA ILE A 136 12.48 19.10 -10.86
C ILE A 136 12.50 20.56 -10.40
N SER A 137 11.36 21.26 -10.45
CA SER A 137 11.29 22.66 -10.00
C SER A 137 11.63 22.79 -8.52
N LEU A 138 11.12 21.92 -7.66
CA LEU A 138 11.45 21.90 -6.23
C LEU A 138 12.96 21.69 -5.99
N ASN A 139 13.58 20.82 -6.78
CA ASN A 139 15.04 20.60 -6.74
C ASN A 139 15.84 21.81 -7.23
N LEU A 140 15.45 22.42 -8.36
CA LEU A 140 16.13 23.58 -8.94
C LEU A 140 16.08 24.80 -8.00
N PHE A 141 14.95 25.00 -7.32
CA PHE A 141 14.81 26.10 -6.35
C PHE A 141 15.38 25.76 -4.98
N SER A 142 16.08 24.60 -4.83
CA SER A 142 16.67 24.15 -3.57
C SER A 142 15.68 24.20 -2.40
N VAL A 143 14.41 23.91 -2.67
CA VAL A 143 13.37 23.84 -1.65
C VAL A 143 13.60 22.60 -0.82
N SER A 144 14.34 22.75 0.28
CA SER A 144 14.43 21.70 1.29
C SER A 144 13.12 21.68 2.07
N ILE A 145 12.38 20.57 1.97
CA ILE A 145 11.18 20.37 2.78
C ILE A 145 11.66 20.02 4.20
N ALA A 146 11.69 21.03 5.08
CA ALA A 146 11.88 20.78 6.50
C ALA A 146 10.60 20.18 7.07
N PRO A 147 10.65 18.94 7.63
CA PRO A 147 9.49 18.31 8.23
C PRO A 147 8.94 19.18 9.36
N ASN A 148 7.68 19.53 9.26
CA ASN A 148 6.96 20.32 10.27
C ASN A 148 5.55 19.77 10.45
N PHE A 149 4.77 20.39 11.34
CA PHE A 149 3.40 19.97 11.62
C PHE A 149 2.54 19.81 10.35
N GLY A 150 2.60 20.78 9.42
CA GLY A 150 1.83 20.74 8.17
C GLY A 150 2.27 19.58 7.24
N TRP A 151 3.56 19.33 7.14
CA TRP A 151 4.08 18.22 6.36
C TRP A 151 3.77 16.86 6.97
N TYR A 152 3.77 16.72 8.29
CA TYR A 152 3.31 15.49 8.94
C TYR A 152 1.79 15.28 8.79
N LEU A 153 1.01 16.37 8.72
CA LEU A 153 -0.40 16.30 8.37
C LEU A 153 -0.60 15.73 6.95
N PHE A 154 0.23 16.20 6.00
CA PHE A 154 0.28 15.66 4.63
C PHE A 154 0.74 14.20 4.60
N CYS A 155 1.71 13.80 5.43
CA CYS A 155 2.08 12.39 5.58
C CYS A 155 0.88 11.52 6.00
N GLY A 156 0.08 12.01 6.93
CA GLY A 156 -1.16 11.36 7.34
C GLY A 156 -2.20 11.27 6.22
N PHE A 157 -2.32 12.31 5.40
CA PHE A 157 -3.13 12.30 4.18
C PHE A 157 -2.67 11.18 3.23
N CYS A 158 -1.38 11.08 2.92
CA CYS A 158 -0.82 10.05 2.05
C CYS A 158 -1.04 8.64 2.62
N LEU A 159 -0.87 8.48 3.95
CA LEU A 159 -1.11 7.21 4.64
C LEU A 159 -2.56 6.77 4.51
N ALA A 160 -3.52 7.65 4.78
CA ALA A 160 -4.94 7.34 4.65
C ALA A 160 -5.34 7.05 3.20
N LEU A 161 -4.81 7.82 2.25
CA LEU A 161 -5.05 7.61 0.83
C LEU A 161 -4.56 6.22 0.37
N SER A 162 -3.42 5.75 0.89
CA SER A 162 -2.91 4.40 0.58
C SER A 162 -3.78 3.26 1.12
N VAL A 163 -4.59 3.53 2.14
CA VAL A 163 -5.57 2.57 2.69
C VAL A 163 -6.87 2.62 1.88
N ILE A 164 -7.34 3.81 1.52
CA ILE A 164 -8.60 4.01 0.78
C ILE A 164 -8.47 3.53 -0.67
N ALA A 165 -7.34 3.82 -1.33
CA ALA A 165 -7.07 3.42 -2.71
C ALA A 165 -6.14 2.20 -2.75
N PRO A 166 -6.68 0.97 -2.96
CA PRO A 166 -5.86 -0.23 -3.05
C PRO A 166 -4.83 -0.11 -4.18
N GLY A 167 -3.59 -0.55 -3.92
CA GLY A 167 -2.51 -0.44 -4.91
C GLY A 167 -1.66 0.82 -4.78
N MET A 168 -2.10 1.84 -4.04
CA MET A 168 -1.26 2.98 -3.69
C MET A 168 -0.44 2.68 -2.44
N SER A 169 0.81 3.16 -2.42
CA SER A 169 1.67 3.14 -1.23
C SER A 169 2.06 4.55 -0.84
N PHE A 170 1.91 4.91 0.44
CA PHE A 170 2.30 6.23 0.91
C PHE A 170 3.81 6.48 0.75
N SER A 171 4.62 5.43 0.81
CA SER A 171 6.06 5.52 0.61
C SER A 171 6.44 6.07 -0.76
N THR A 172 5.73 5.65 -1.82
CA THR A 172 5.98 6.15 -3.18
C THR A 172 5.64 7.63 -3.35
N LEU A 173 4.76 8.17 -2.51
CA LEU A 173 4.43 9.60 -2.52
C LEU A 173 5.39 10.42 -1.66
N LEU A 174 5.85 9.88 -0.52
CA LEU A 174 6.67 10.61 0.46
C LEU A 174 8.17 10.58 0.15
N MET A 175 8.68 9.50 -0.50
CA MET A 175 10.11 9.38 -0.80
C MET A 175 10.66 10.52 -1.66
N PRO A 176 10.02 10.92 -2.77
CA PRO A 176 10.52 11.99 -3.61
C PRO A 176 10.55 13.36 -2.93
N LEU A 177 9.72 13.51 -1.88
CA LEU A 177 9.65 14.74 -1.08
C LEU A 177 10.63 14.73 0.10
N GLY A 178 11.41 13.64 0.28
CA GLY A 178 12.30 13.48 1.43
C GLY A 178 11.59 13.30 2.77
N LEU A 179 10.26 13.15 2.77
CA LEU A 179 9.45 13.06 3.98
C LEU A 179 9.33 11.63 4.52
N TYR A 180 9.65 10.61 3.73
CA TYR A 180 9.47 9.22 4.11
C TYR A 180 10.34 8.84 5.31
N THR A 181 11.64 9.09 5.27
CA THR A 181 12.58 8.75 6.35
C THR A 181 12.22 9.43 7.68
N PRO A 182 12.07 10.77 7.76
CA PRO A 182 11.71 11.41 9.03
C PRO A 182 10.32 10.99 9.53
N PHE A 183 9.40 10.65 8.64
CA PHE A 183 8.09 10.17 9.02
C PHE A 183 8.15 8.75 9.62
N VAL A 184 8.83 7.82 8.96
CA VAL A 184 8.96 6.42 9.41
C VAL A 184 9.78 6.34 10.70
N ASP A 185 10.85 7.12 10.80
CA ASP A 185 11.66 7.23 12.03
C ASP A 185 10.81 7.78 13.19
N GLY A 186 10.10 8.88 12.95
CA GLY A 186 9.22 9.46 13.96
C GLY A 186 8.12 8.51 14.45
N LEU A 187 7.57 7.70 13.57
CA LEU A 187 6.61 6.64 13.94
C LEU A 187 7.29 5.51 14.71
N GLY A 188 8.46 5.05 14.24
CA GLY A 188 9.23 3.97 14.89
C GLY A 188 9.68 4.31 16.30
N ASN A 189 10.01 5.58 16.54
CA ASN A 189 10.40 6.11 17.85
C ASN A 189 9.22 6.66 18.68
N LEU A 190 7.98 6.45 18.24
CA LEU A 190 6.76 6.91 18.91
C LEU A 190 6.74 8.43 19.18
N ASN A 191 7.30 9.23 18.26
CA ASN A 191 7.36 10.68 18.38
C ASN A 191 5.99 11.30 18.19
N PHE A 192 5.40 11.85 19.24
CA PHE A 192 4.07 12.44 19.21
C PHE A 192 3.98 13.68 18.29
N SER A 193 5.09 14.40 18.09
CA SER A 193 5.14 15.53 17.15
C SER A 193 4.95 15.10 15.70
N VAL A 194 5.15 13.82 15.38
CA VAL A 194 4.89 13.20 14.09
C VAL A 194 3.53 12.50 14.07
N ILE A 195 3.25 11.69 15.10
CA ILE A 195 2.07 10.84 15.19
C ILE A 195 0.77 11.66 15.24
N VAL A 196 0.75 12.73 16.04
CA VAL A 196 -0.46 13.53 16.24
C VAL A 196 -0.87 14.24 14.95
N PRO A 197 -0.02 15.04 14.28
CA PRO A 197 -0.42 15.67 13.03
C PRO A 197 -0.73 14.66 11.93
N ALA A 198 0.02 13.56 11.84
CA ALA A 198 -0.28 12.51 10.88
C ALA A 198 -1.64 11.84 11.15
N GLY A 199 -1.95 11.56 12.40
CA GLY A 199 -3.25 11.05 12.81
C GLY A 199 -4.40 11.98 12.44
N ILE A 200 -4.25 13.28 12.70
CA ILE A 200 -5.23 14.32 12.31
C ILE A 200 -5.39 14.34 10.79
N GLY A 201 -4.28 14.37 10.04
CA GLY A 201 -4.30 14.34 8.58
C GLY A 201 -5.00 13.10 8.02
N ALA A 202 -4.73 11.94 8.59
CA ALA A 202 -5.37 10.70 8.20
C ALA A 202 -6.89 10.72 8.46
N VAL A 203 -7.32 11.18 9.62
CA VAL A 203 -8.74 11.30 9.99
C VAL A 203 -9.48 12.26 9.06
N ILE A 204 -8.93 13.45 8.82
CA ILE A 204 -9.50 14.43 7.89
C ILE A 204 -9.64 13.82 6.50
N THR A 205 -8.61 13.13 6.03
CA THR A 205 -8.61 12.48 4.71
C THR A 205 -9.71 11.43 4.60
N VAL A 206 -9.84 10.57 5.59
CA VAL A 206 -10.90 9.55 5.62
C VAL A 206 -12.28 10.20 5.56
N ILE A 207 -12.51 11.22 6.38
CA ILE A 207 -13.82 11.87 6.44
C ILE A 207 -14.17 12.60 5.13
N CYS A 208 -13.18 13.34 4.57
CA CYS A 208 -13.42 14.21 3.41
C CYS A 208 -13.31 13.46 2.08
N LEU A 209 -12.36 12.54 1.95
CA LEU A 209 -12.02 11.94 0.67
C LEU A 209 -12.51 10.52 0.46
N ALA A 210 -12.83 9.75 1.48
CA ALA A 210 -13.21 8.34 1.29
C ALA A 210 -14.35 8.20 0.27
N LYS A 211 -15.39 9.02 0.37
CA LYS A 211 -16.51 9.01 -0.59
C LYS A 211 -16.13 9.55 -1.97
N ALA A 212 -15.27 10.59 -2.03
CA ALA A 212 -14.85 11.20 -3.28
C ALA A 212 -13.90 10.26 -4.06
N VAL A 213 -12.99 9.61 -3.35
CA VAL A 213 -12.07 8.63 -3.95
C VAL A 213 -12.83 7.39 -4.41
N ASP A 214 -13.78 6.91 -3.62
CA ASP A 214 -14.65 5.78 -3.98
C ASP A 214 -15.42 6.10 -5.27
N ALA A 215 -16.08 7.26 -5.34
CA ALA A 215 -16.78 7.73 -6.53
C ALA A 215 -15.85 7.96 -7.76
N LEU A 216 -14.62 8.43 -7.52
CA LEU A 216 -13.61 8.60 -8.58
C LEU A 216 -13.19 7.26 -9.16
N PHE A 217 -12.93 6.28 -8.30
CA PHE A 217 -12.56 4.94 -8.72
C PHE A 217 -13.73 4.19 -9.37
N ASP A 218 -14.97 4.36 -8.87
CA ASP A 218 -16.14 3.75 -9.49
C ASP A 218 -16.39 4.28 -10.91
N ARG A 219 -16.21 5.59 -11.13
CA ARG A 219 -16.57 6.24 -12.39
C ARG A 219 -15.42 6.38 -13.39
N PHE A 220 -14.19 6.58 -12.90
CA PHE A 220 -13.01 6.90 -13.70
C PHE A 220 -11.82 5.99 -13.40
N TYR A 221 -12.06 4.75 -12.99
CA TYR A 221 -11.06 3.78 -12.58
C TYR A 221 -9.83 3.70 -13.51
N PRO A 222 -9.96 3.48 -14.85
CA PRO A 222 -8.79 3.37 -15.72
C PRO A 222 -7.94 4.64 -15.76
N TYR A 223 -8.59 5.80 -15.73
CA TYR A 223 -7.89 7.09 -15.75
C TYR A 223 -7.13 7.36 -14.44
N ALA A 224 -7.78 7.11 -13.31
CA ALA A 224 -7.19 7.31 -11.99
C ALA A 224 -5.98 6.38 -11.79
N PHE A 225 -6.11 5.09 -12.11
CA PHE A 225 -4.99 4.15 -11.99
C PHE A 225 -3.83 4.46 -12.92
N HIS A 226 -4.08 4.84 -14.17
CA HIS A 226 -3.02 5.24 -15.09
C HIS A 226 -2.32 6.53 -14.64
N ALA A 227 -3.06 7.51 -14.10
CA ALA A 227 -2.47 8.70 -13.50
C ALA A 227 -1.54 8.35 -12.32
N ILE A 228 -1.98 7.45 -11.44
CA ILE A 228 -1.16 6.94 -10.32
C ILE A 228 0.13 6.29 -10.83
N ILE A 229 0.07 5.47 -11.88
CA ILE A 229 1.26 4.87 -12.48
C ILE A 229 2.21 5.96 -12.99
N GLY A 230 1.70 7.00 -13.65
CA GLY A 230 2.49 8.14 -14.09
C GLY A 230 3.21 8.85 -12.95
N ILE A 231 2.50 9.13 -11.85
CA ILE A 231 3.05 9.71 -10.62
C ILE A 231 4.17 8.83 -10.06
N VAL A 232 3.92 7.53 -9.92
CA VAL A 232 4.87 6.56 -9.36
C VAL A 232 6.15 6.50 -10.20
N ILE A 233 6.04 6.46 -11.52
CA ILE A 233 7.22 6.42 -12.42
C ILE A 233 8.03 7.72 -12.30
N ALA A 234 7.37 8.89 -12.35
CA ALA A 234 8.05 10.18 -12.19
C ALA A 234 8.78 10.29 -10.85
N ALA A 235 8.09 9.94 -9.77
CA ALA A 235 8.65 9.93 -8.43
C ALA A 235 9.85 8.97 -8.30
N THR A 236 9.74 7.77 -8.88
CA THR A 236 10.83 6.78 -8.85
C THR A 236 12.08 7.28 -9.57
N ILE A 237 11.94 7.94 -10.72
CA ILE A 237 13.07 8.50 -11.45
C ILE A 237 13.78 9.55 -10.59
N MET A 238 13.05 10.38 -9.85
CA MET A 238 13.63 11.48 -9.07
C MET A 238 14.41 11.01 -7.83
N ILE A 239 14.11 9.83 -7.28
CA ILE A 239 14.84 9.30 -6.12
C ILE A 239 16.05 8.45 -6.50
N VAL A 240 16.34 8.22 -7.79
CA VAL A 240 17.52 7.45 -8.22
C VAL A 240 18.78 8.16 -7.77
N PRO A 241 19.68 7.53 -6.97
CA PRO A 241 20.90 8.16 -6.49
C PRO A 241 21.99 8.07 -7.57
N PHE A 242 21.82 8.81 -8.69
CA PHE A 242 22.74 8.76 -9.84
C PHE A 242 24.18 9.01 -9.45
N GLY A 243 24.43 9.93 -8.50
CA GLY A 243 25.78 10.25 -8.02
C GLY A 243 26.48 9.04 -7.39
N SER A 244 25.76 8.22 -6.66
CA SER A 244 26.32 7.07 -5.94
C SER A 244 26.84 5.97 -6.89
N PHE A 245 26.29 5.87 -8.11
CA PHE A 245 26.79 4.94 -9.12
C PHE A 245 28.15 5.37 -9.72
N ALA A 246 28.50 6.65 -9.59
CA ALA A 246 29.77 7.23 -10.09
C ALA A 246 30.88 7.24 -9.03
N VAL A 247 30.60 6.96 -7.76
CA VAL A 247 31.57 7.03 -6.65
C VAL A 247 32.64 5.95 -6.77
N SER A 248 32.22 4.69 -6.96
CA SER A 248 33.13 3.56 -7.14
C SER A 248 32.42 2.37 -7.79
N VAL A 249 33.21 1.47 -8.40
CA VAL A 249 32.68 0.21 -8.97
C VAL A 249 32.01 -0.65 -7.88
N GLY A 250 32.56 -0.65 -6.67
CA GLY A 250 31.98 -1.39 -5.53
C GLY A 250 30.63 -0.81 -5.11
N ALA A 251 30.49 0.52 -4.99
CA ALA A 251 29.23 1.17 -4.67
C ALA A 251 28.17 0.90 -5.76
N ALA A 252 28.54 1.04 -7.03
CA ALA A 252 27.67 0.72 -8.15
C ALA A 252 27.19 -0.74 -8.12
N ALA A 253 28.10 -1.70 -7.85
CA ALA A 253 27.76 -3.11 -7.76
C ALA A 253 26.75 -3.39 -6.64
N VAL A 254 26.95 -2.83 -5.43
CA VAL A 254 26.04 -2.97 -4.30
C VAL A 254 24.65 -2.41 -4.65
N ASN A 255 24.59 -1.21 -5.22
CA ASN A 255 23.36 -0.56 -5.62
C ASN A 255 22.59 -1.38 -6.67
N ILE A 256 23.28 -1.93 -7.67
CA ILE A 256 22.67 -2.80 -8.70
C ILE A 256 22.15 -4.09 -8.07
N VAL A 257 22.91 -4.70 -7.17
CA VAL A 257 22.46 -5.94 -6.45
C VAL A 257 21.21 -5.62 -5.61
N CYS A 258 21.19 -4.53 -4.85
CA CYS A 258 20.03 -4.14 -4.05
C CYS A 258 18.80 -3.89 -4.93
N LEU A 259 18.97 -3.18 -6.06
CA LEU A 259 17.91 -2.95 -7.04
C LEU A 259 17.37 -4.29 -7.59
N ALA A 260 18.25 -5.20 -8.02
CA ALA A 260 17.87 -6.50 -8.54
C ALA A 260 17.13 -7.35 -7.51
N VAL A 261 17.60 -7.35 -6.25
CA VAL A 261 16.93 -8.04 -5.14
C VAL A 261 15.53 -7.46 -4.93
N GLY A 262 15.38 -6.14 -4.96
CA GLY A 262 14.07 -5.48 -4.86
C GLY A 262 13.12 -5.90 -5.97
N VAL A 263 13.56 -5.90 -7.23
CA VAL A 263 12.74 -6.35 -8.38
C VAL A 263 12.30 -7.80 -8.20
N ILE A 264 13.24 -8.70 -7.87
CA ILE A 264 12.95 -10.13 -7.70
C ILE A 264 11.96 -10.35 -6.56
N ALA A 265 12.15 -9.67 -5.42
CA ALA A 265 11.25 -9.75 -4.28
C ALA A 265 9.83 -9.28 -4.63
N ALA A 266 9.68 -8.15 -5.33
CA ALA A 266 8.38 -7.64 -5.75
C ALA A 266 7.68 -8.57 -6.75
N LEU A 267 8.40 -9.10 -7.74
CA LEU A 267 7.85 -10.06 -8.70
C LEU A 267 7.43 -11.37 -8.03
N ALA A 268 8.19 -11.85 -7.04
CA ALA A 268 7.84 -13.04 -6.27
C ALA A 268 6.55 -12.82 -5.46
N LEU A 269 6.43 -11.68 -4.79
CA LEU A 269 5.23 -11.29 -4.05
C LEU A 269 4.00 -11.14 -4.96
N ASP A 270 4.18 -10.52 -6.13
CA ASP A 270 3.10 -10.38 -7.12
C ASP A 270 2.60 -11.74 -7.60
N LYS A 271 3.51 -12.66 -7.90
CA LYS A 271 3.17 -14.03 -8.30
C LYS A 271 2.41 -14.79 -7.20
N PHE A 272 2.81 -14.60 -5.95
CA PHE A 272 2.12 -15.17 -4.79
C PHE A 272 0.69 -14.62 -4.66
N ASN A 273 0.53 -13.30 -4.70
CA ASN A 273 -0.77 -12.63 -4.62
C ASN A 273 -1.70 -13.03 -5.79
N ALA A 274 -1.17 -13.16 -7.00
CA ALA A 274 -1.93 -13.60 -8.17
C ALA A 274 -2.44 -15.04 -8.03
N SER A 275 -1.66 -15.92 -7.40
CA SER A 275 -2.04 -17.30 -7.12
C SER A 275 -3.19 -17.37 -6.10
N GLU A 276 -3.11 -16.61 -5.03
CA GLU A 276 -4.15 -16.49 -4.01
C GLU A 276 -5.48 -15.95 -4.59
N LYS A 277 -5.43 -14.90 -5.43
CA LYS A 277 -6.62 -14.36 -6.11
C LYS A 277 -7.29 -15.42 -7.00
N LYS A 278 -6.51 -16.24 -7.71
CA LYS A 278 -7.04 -17.34 -8.55
C LYS A 278 -7.71 -18.44 -7.72
N GLU A 279 -7.13 -18.84 -6.60
CA GLU A 279 -7.72 -19.83 -5.72
C GLU A 279 -9.04 -19.37 -5.10
N LYS A 280 -9.11 -18.10 -4.65
CA LYS A 280 -10.35 -17.53 -4.10
C LYS A 280 -11.46 -17.49 -5.15
N LYS A 281 -11.19 -17.03 -6.38
CA LYS A 281 -12.16 -17.05 -7.49
C LYS A 281 -12.65 -18.47 -7.80
N LYS A 282 -11.77 -19.48 -7.77
CA LYS A 282 -12.15 -20.90 -7.97
C LYS A 282 -13.09 -21.40 -6.84
N LYS A 283 -12.81 -21.04 -5.59
CA LYS A 283 -13.62 -21.43 -4.43
C LYS A 283 -15.02 -20.77 -4.48
N GLU A 284 -15.10 -19.49 -4.84
CA GLU A 284 -16.38 -18.78 -5.01
C GLU A 284 -17.21 -19.35 -6.16
N THR A 285 -16.59 -19.60 -7.32
CA THR A 285 -17.27 -20.22 -8.46
C THR A 285 -17.80 -21.61 -8.14
N LYS A 286 -17.04 -22.42 -7.37
CA LYS A 286 -17.53 -23.72 -6.88
C LYS A 286 -18.72 -23.57 -5.93
N LYS A 287 -18.67 -22.60 -5.01
CA LYS A 287 -19.74 -22.34 -4.04
C LYS A 287 -21.04 -21.91 -4.73
N THR A 288 -20.93 -21.03 -5.73
CA THR A 288 -22.06 -20.55 -6.54
C THR A 288 -22.66 -21.67 -7.41
N LYS A 289 -21.83 -22.57 -7.98
CA LYS A 289 -22.30 -23.75 -8.72
C LYS A 289 -23.02 -24.76 -7.84
N VAL A 290 -22.59 -24.93 -6.59
CA VAL A 290 -23.26 -25.83 -5.63
C VAL A 290 -24.63 -25.27 -5.23
N LEU A 291 -24.73 -23.95 -5.01
CA LEU A 291 -25.99 -23.28 -4.67
C LEU A 291 -26.99 -23.22 -5.84
N ARG A 292 -26.52 -23.29 -7.09
CA ARG A 292 -27.36 -23.29 -8.31
C ARG A 292 -27.79 -24.69 -8.76
N ARG A 293 -27.41 -25.78 -8.10
CA ARG A 293 -27.97 -27.10 -8.40
C ARG A 293 -29.43 -27.11 -7.92
N PRO A 294 -30.42 -27.24 -8.84
CA PRO A 294 -31.81 -27.34 -8.44
C PRO A 294 -31.94 -28.56 -7.55
N GLY A 295 -32.55 -28.35 -6.37
CA GLY A 295 -32.80 -29.42 -5.42
C GLY A 295 -33.54 -30.55 -6.13
N ARG A 296 -33.07 -31.78 -5.94
CA ARG A 296 -33.89 -32.98 -6.23
C ARG A 296 -35.25 -32.79 -5.52
N ARG A 297 -36.27 -32.56 -6.30
CA ARG A 297 -37.66 -32.74 -5.82
C ARG A 297 -37.74 -34.13 -5.23
N ASN A 298 -37.86 -34.20 -3.92
CA ASN A 298 -38.36 -35.42 -3.26
C ASN A 298 -39.82 -35.59 -3.72
N THR A 299 -40.01 -36.38 -4.72
CA THR A 299 -41.33 -37.00 -5.00
C THR A 299 -41.60 -37.99 -3.90
N PHE A 300 -42.32 -37.55 -2.87
CA PHE A 300 -43.08 -38.47 -2.03
C PHE A 300 -44.22 -38.96 -2.91
N VAL A 301 -44.15 -40.22 -3.33
CA VAL A 301 -45.27 -40.99 -3.83
C VAL A 301 -45.86 -41.69 -2.58
N PHE A 302 -47.15 -41.59 -2.46
CA PHE A 302 -48.01 -42.21 -1.44
C PHE A 302 -47.80 -43.71 -1.33
#